data_23dc4f0504eb622509b0805ae7ca11d8
#
_entry.id   23dc4f0504eb622509b0805ae7ca11d8
#
_cell.length_a   1.000
_cell.length_b   1.000
_cell.length_c   1.000
_cell.angle_alpha   90.00
_cell.angle_beta   90.00
_cell.angle_gamma   90.00
#
_symmetry.space_group_name_H-M   'P 1'
#
loop_
_entity.id
_entity.type
_entity.pdbx_description
1 polymer ?
#
loop_
_entity_poly.entity_id
_entity_poly.type
_entity_poly.pdbx_seq_one_letter_code
_entity_poly.pdbx_strand_id
1 'polypeptide(L)'
;MPARPQFTLLLVDDDAMFRAGTRRLLWITREALPFDIVEAGDGAQALQVIQRQPVDCVLLDNQMSGGLGLDWIPKFLAAAPDLAVVMITGGGDERTAVEAMKKGAMDYLVKGSMTAESLQRAITNALEKVEMRKTLARQRASLIDAERQKVMVESLATACHHIGQPATVVYTILQMMMKWDLPPGQKQMLQDALASAESLVDDIHRLQAINEYRPVPYLASPGPGGNIVEVPAD
;
A
#
# COMPACT_ATOMS: atom_id res chain seq x y z
N MET A 1 21.23 -18.60 12.13
CA MET A 1 21.11 -17.25 11.60
C MET A 1 19.98 -17.26 10.56
N PRO A 2 18.96 -16.40 10.61
CA PRO A 2 17.99 -16.34 9.53
C PRO A 2 18.71 -15.98 8.23
N ALA A 3 18.44 -16.75 7.17
CA ALA A 3 18.98 -16.46 5.85
C ALA A 3 18.56 -15.04 5.46
N ARG A 4 19.51 -14.19 5.06
CA ARG A 4 19.22 -12.86 4.50
C ARG A 4 18.32 -13.07 3.29
N PRO A 5 17.29 -12.24 3.10
CA PRO A 5 16.45 -12.36 1.92
C PRO A 5 17.33 -12.21 0.68
N GLN A 6 17.37 -13.25 -0.13
CA GLN A 6 18.11 -13.29 -1.37
C GLN A 6 17.17 -12.69 -2.42
N PHE A 7 17.55 -11.59 -3.06
CA PHE A 7 16.75 -11.02 -4.15
C PHE A 7 17.23 -11.58 -5.51
N THR A 8 16.31 -11.60 -6.47
CA THR A 8 16.56 -12.12 -7.81
C THR A 8 16.82 -10.98 -8.77
N LEU A 9 18.00 -11.00 -9.39
CA LEU A 9 18.43 -10.08 -10.43
C LEU A 9 18.33 -10.75 -11.80
N LEU A 10 17.58 -10.15 -12.72
CA LEU A 10 17.47 -10.61 -14.10
C LEU A 10 18.35 -9.74 -15.01
N LEU A 11 19.34 -10.36 -15.65
CA LEU A 11 20.23 -9.72 -16.62
C LEU A 11 19.73 -10.00 -18.04
N VAL A 12 19.38 -8.93 -18.78
CA VAL A 12 18.79 -9.01 -20.12
C VAL A 12 19.68 -8.27 -21.11
N ASP A 13 20.33 -9.04 -21.97
CA ASP A 13 21.24 -8.54 -23.02
C ASP A 13 21.41 -9.66 -24.05
N ASP A 14 21.48 -9.41 -25.33
CA ASP A 14 21.66 -10.44 -26.36
C ASP A 14 23.14 -10.83 -26.51
N ASP A 15 24.08 -9.99 -26.07
CA ASP A 15 25.51 -10.32 -26.04
C ASP A 15 25.88 -11.19 -24.82
N ALA A 16 26.14 -12.46 -25.07
CA ALA A 16 26.54 -13.40 -24.02
C ALA A 16 27.88 -13.03 -23.35
N MET A 17 28.80 -12.38 -24.09
CA MET A 17 30.09 -11.92 -23.54
C MET A 17 29.86 -10.76 -22.55
N PHE A 18 28.98 -9.84 -22.91
CA PHE A 18 28.63 -8.74 -22.02
C PHE A 18 27.89 -9.26 -20.76
N ARG A 19 26.96 -10.21 -20.89
CA ARG A 19 26.33 -10.84 -19.72
C ARG A 19 27.36 -11.50 -18.80
N ALA A 20 28.33 -12.24 -19.36
CA ALA A 20 29.38 -12.86 -18.56
C ALA A 20 30.26 -11.81 -17.84
N GLY A 21 30.60 -10.70 -18.50
CA GLY A 21 31.32 -9.57 -17.90
C GLY A 21 30.53 -8.91 -16.75
N THR A 22 29.28 -8.60 -16.99
CA THR A 22 28.38 -8.00 -15.98
C THR A 22 28.21 -8.90 -14.78
N ARG A 23 28.02 -10.22 -15.00
CA ARG A 23 27.97 -11.21 -13.90
C ARG A 23 29.25 -11.21 -13.07
N ARG A 24 30.43 -11.06 -13.69
CA ARG A 24 31.72 -10.98 -12.97
C ARG A 24 31.78 -9.72 -12.12
N LEU A 25 31.33 -8.56 -12.61
CA LEU A 25 31.26 -7.33 -11.82
C LEU A 25 30.29 -7.48 -10.64
N LEU A 26 29.13 -8.06 -10.87
CA LEU A 26 28.14 -8.35 -9.83
C LEU A 26 28.68 -9.27 -8.75
N TRP A 27 29.50 -10.26 -9.13
CA TRP A 27 30.09 -11.19 -8.16
C TRP A 27 30.98 -10.49 -7.13
N ILE A 28 31.67 -9.40 -7.52
CA ILE A 28 32.51 -8.59 -6.63
C ILE A 28 31.66 -7.92 -5.54
N THR A 29 30.41 -7.57 -5.84
CA THR A 29 29.51 -6.86 -4.92
C THR A 29 28.64 -7.80 -4.08
N ARG A 30 28.73 -9.14 -4.29
CA ARG A 30 27.82 -10.13 -3.71
C ARG A 30 27.84 -10.18 -2.18
N GLU A 31 28.95 -9.84 -1.53
CA GLU A 31 29.04 -9.81 -0.07
C GLU A 31 28.19 -8.68 0.53
N ALA A 32 28.14 -7.53 -0.16
CA ALA A 32 27.35 -6.40 0.28
C ALA A 32 25.87 -6.51 -0.13
N LEU A 33 25.60 -7.22 -1.24
CA LEU A 33 24.27 -7.33 -1.83
C LEU A 33 24.05 -8.79 -2.28
N PRO A 34 23.51 -9.66 -1.41
CA PRO A 34 23.28 -11.07 -1.76
C PRO A 34 22.11 -11.20 -2.73
N PHE A 35 22.36 -11.75 -3.92
CA PHE A 35 21.38 -11.95 -4.98
C PHE A 35 21.62 -13.25 -5.76
N ASP A 36 20.55 -13.74 -6.38
CA ASP A 36 20.63 -14.75 -7.44
C ASP A 36 20.50 -14.09 -8.80
N ILE A 37 21.28 -14.56 -9.76
CA ILE A 37 21.27 -14.01 -11.13
C ILE A 37 20.55 -14.99 -12.04
N VAL A 38 19.56 -14.46 -12.78
CA VAL A 38 18.91 -15.13 -13.91
C VAL A 38 19.30 -14.36 -15.16
N GLU A 39 19.48 -15.04 -16.29
CA GLU A 39 19.86 -14.43 -17.56
C GLU A 39 18.78 -14.64 -18.62
N ALA A 40 18.61 -13.65 -19.49
CA ALA A 40 17.78 -13.72 -20.68
C ALA A 40 18.50 -13.06 -21.85
N GLY A 41 18.38 -13.64 -23.05
CA GLY A 41 19.00 -13.12 -24.26
C GLY A 41 18.16 -12.08 -25.00
N ASP A 42 16.90 -11.92 -24.62
CA ASP A 42 15.98 -10.96 -25.22
C ASP A 42 14.83 -10.61 -24.27
N GLY A 43 14.06 -9.59 -24.66
CA GLY A 43 12.95 -9.12 -23.82
C GLY A 43 11.78 -10.11 -23.71
N ALA A 44 11.58 -11.00 -24.68
CA ALA A 44 10.51 -12.00 -24.63
C ALA A 44 10.84 -13.10 -23.62
N GLN A 45 12.08 -13.58 -23.61
CA GLN A 45 12.58 -14.50 -22.60
C GLN A 45 12.54 -13.87 -21.21
N ALA A 46 12.96 -12.61 -21.09
CA ALA A 46 12.89 -11.85 -19.83
C ALA A 46 11.45 -11.78 -19.29
N LEU A 47 10.47 -11.47 -20.14
CA LEU A 47 9.07 -11.44 -19.76
C LEU A 47 8.58 -12.82 -19.27
N GLN A 48 8.98 -13.91 -19.93
CA GLN A 48 8.63 -15.26 -19.47
C GLN A 48 9.23 -15.59 -18.09
N VAL A 49 10.45 -15.14 -17.81
CA VAL A 49 11.08 -15.29 -16.49
C VAL A 49 10.28 -14.53 -15.43
N ILE A 50 9.96 -13.25 -15.68
CA ILE A 50 9.20 -12.39 -14.77
C ILE A 50 7.81 -12.98 -14.45
N GLN A 51 7.18 -13.66 -15.42
CA GLN A 51 5.88 -14.31 -15.23
C GLN A 51 5.95 -15.63 -14.45
N ARG A 52 7.11 -16.31 -14.47
CA ARG A 52 7.26 -17.63 -13.85
C ARG A 52 7.82 -17.61 -12.45
N GLN A 53 8.62 -16.62 -12.11
CA GLN A 53 9.27 -16.50 -10.81
C GLN A 53 9.40 -15.05 -10.37
N PRO A 54 9.47 -14.77 -9.07
CA PRO A 54 9.73 -13.42 -8.56
C PRO A 54 11.07 -12.90 -9.06
N VAL A 55 11.08 -11.68 -9.59
CA VAL A 55 12.26 -10.92 -9.99
C VAL A 55 12.17 -9.57 -9.30
N ASP A 56 13.22 -9.17 -8.59
CA ASP A 56 13.25 -7.92 -7.84
C ASP A 56 13.84 -6.77 -8.65
N CYS A 57 14.86 -7.08 -9.47
CA CYS A 57 15.52 -6.08 -10.31
C CYS A 57 15.87 -6.66 -11.69
N VAL A 58 15.68 -5.85 -12.73
CA VAL A 58 16.10 -6.15 -14.10
C VAL A 58 17.19 -5.17 -14.51
N LEU A 59 18.32 -5.71 -14.98
CA LEU A 59 19.32 -4.97 -15.74
C LEU A 59 19.02 -5.21 -17.23
N LEU A 60 18.57 -4.17 -17.92
CA LEU A 60 18.04 -4.27 -19.27
C LEU A 60 18.91 -3.53 -20.26
N ASP A 61 19.49 -4.24 -21.21
CA ASP A 61 20.15 -3.58 -22.34
C ASP A 61 19.14 -2.85 -23.24
N ASN A 62 19.54 -1.69 -23.73
CA ASN A 62 18.69 -0.94 -24.64
C ASN A 62 18.76 -1.45 -26.08
N GLN A 63 19.92 -1.96 -26.53
CA GLN A 63 20.12 -2.40 -27.90
C GLN A 63 20.24 -3.92 -27.98
N MET A 64 19.16 -4.59 -28.32
CA MET A 64 19.13 -6.02 -28.51
C MET A 64 18.72 -6.38 -29.95
N SER A 65 19.12 -7.52 -30.44
CA SER A 65 18.80 -8.02 -31.79
C SER A 65 17.31 -8.10 -32.09
N GLY A 66 16.47 -8.16 -31.05
CA GLY A 66 14.98 -8.22 -31.15
C GLY A 66 14.28 -6.87 -30.98
N GLY A 67 15.01 -5.72 -30.96
CA GLY A 67 14.44 -4.39 -30.79
C GLY A 67 14.99 -3.62 -29.58
N LEU A 68 14.36 -2.49 -29.27
CA LEU A 68 14.81 -1.65 -28.19
C LEU A 68 14.34 -2.15 -26.82
N GLY A 69 15.26 -2.18 -25.84
CA GLY A 69 14.95 -2.50 -24.45
C GLY A 69 13.89 -1.58 -23.85
N LEU A 70 13.91 -0.32 -24.23
CA LEU A 70 12.89 0.67 -23.85
C LEU A 70 11.44 0.21 -24.07
N ASP A 71 11.18 -0.60 -25.07
CA ASP A 71 9.83 -1.05 -25.42
C ASP A 71 9.34 -2.20 -24.54
N TRP A 72 10.24 -2.80 -23.78
CA TRP A 72 9.95 -3.87 -22.85
C TRP A 72 9.62 -3.36 -21.44
N ILE A 73 10.08 -2.18 -21.06
CA ILE A 73 9.85 -1.63 -19.71
C ILE A 73 8.36 -1.63 -19.33
N PRO A 74 7.44 -1.08 -20.15
CA PRO A 74 6.01 -1.08 -19.82
C PRO A 74 5.42 -2.49 -19.70
N LYS A 75 5.90 -3.44 -20.50
CA LYS A 75 5.46 -4.84 -20.48
C LYS A 75 5.91 -5.55 -19.20
N PHE A 76 7.15 -5.31 -18.77
CA PHE A 76 7.69 -5.83 -17.52
C PHE A 76 6.93 -5.28 -16.30
N LEU A 77 6.70 -3.97 -16.28
CA LEU A 77 5.98 -3.31 -15.19
C LEU A 77 4.49 -3.67 -15.16
N ALA A 78 3.88 -4.01 -16.31
CA ALA A 78 2.52 -4.55 -16.36
C ALA A 78 2.45 -5.96 -15.76
N ALA A 79 3.48 -6.79 -15.96
CA ALA A 79 3.57 -8.14 -15.40
C ALA A 79 3.98 -8.14 -13.92
N ALA A 80 4.86 -7.22 -13.53
CA ALA A 80 5.36 -7.06 -12.15
C ALA A 80 5.47 -5.56 -11.79
N PRO A 81 4.42 -4.95 -11.22
CA PRO A 81 4.39 -3.50 -10.93
C PRO A 81 5.47 -3.02 -9.96
N ASP A 82 5.97 -3.93 -9.13
CA ASP A 82 7.00 -3.65 -8.12
C ASP A 82 8.43 -4.00 -8.58
N LEU A 83 8.59 -4.28 -9.86
CA LEU A 83 9.89 -4.59 -10.44
C LEU A 83 10.76 -3.33 -10.53
N ALA A 84 12.00 -3.42 -10.05
CA ALA A 84 13.01 -2.40 -10.30
C ALA A 84 13.63 -2.61 -11.68
N VAL A 85 13.64 -1.60 -12.54
CA VAL A 85 14.27 -1.67 -13.87
C VAL A 85 15.42 -0.67 -13.94
N VAL A 86 16.62 -1.18 -14.20
CA VAL A 86 17.83 -0.40 -14.49
C VAL A 86 18.18 -0.60 -15.95
N MET A 87 18.19 0.49 -16.72
CA MET A 87 18.54 0.45 -18.14
C MET A 87 20.07 0.47 -18.30
N ILE A 88 20.59 -0.33 -19.20
CA ILE A 88 22.00 -0.31 -19.62
C ILE A 88 22.06 0.17 -21.07
N THR A 89 22.91 1.17 -21.37
CA THR A 89 23.02 1.74 -22.72
C THR A 89 24.45 1.73 -23.23
N GLY A 90 24.64 1.54 -24.53
CA GLY A 90 25.99 1.45 -25.16
C GLY A 90 26.68 2.79 -25.42
N GLY A 91 25.97 3.92 -25.37
CA GLY A 91 26.50 5.25 -25.65
C GLY A 91 25.69 6.32 -24.91
N GLY A 92 26.35 7.46 -24.61
CA GLY A 92 25.79 8.55 -23.80
C GLY A 92 24.66 9.35 -24.47
N ASP A 93 23.63 8.69 -24.98
CA ASP A 93 22.43 9.36 -25.43
C ASP A 93 21.53 9.69 -24.25
N GLU A 94 21.65 10.94 -23.75
CA GLU A 94 20.81 11.48 -22.69
C GLU A 94 19.30 11.33 -22.99
N ARG A 95 18.92 11.35 -24.28
CA ARG A 95 17.53 11.18 -24.67
C ARG A 95 17.01 9.79 -24.36
N THR A 96 17.80 8.77 -24.62
CA THR A 96 17.47 7.37 -24.27
C THR A 96 17.30 7.20 -22.76
N ALA A 97 18.17 7.82 -21.95
CA ALA A 97 18.05 7.80 -20.49
C ALA A 97 16.75 8.47 -20.01
N VAL A 98 16.42 9.66 -20.55
CA VAL A 98 15.18 10.37 -20.23
C VAL A 98 13.94 9.56 -20.64
N GLU A 99 13.97 8.93 -21.80
CA GLU A 99 12.85 8.07 -22.25
C GLU A 99 12.69 6.83 -21.38
N ALA A 100 13.80 6.21 -20.96
CA ALA A 100 13.76 5.08 -20.03
C ALA A 100 13.09 5.46 -18.71
N MET A 101 13.47 6.59 -18.13
CA MET A 101 12.88 7.10 -16.89
C MET A 101 11.37 7.40 -17.07
N LYS A 102 10.97 8.00 -18.19
CA LYS A 102 9.53 8.25 -18.49
C LYS A 102 8.73 6.96 -18.65
N LYS A 103 9.34 5.89 -19.16
CA LYS A 103 8.71 4.57 -19.30
C LYS A 103 8.71 3.76 -17.99
N GLY A 104 9.37 4.26 -16.94
CA GLY A 104 9.35 3.67 -15.59
C GLY A 104 10.65 2.97 -15.16
N ALA A 105 11.75 3.14 -15.89
CA ALA A 105 13.06 2.75 -15.36
C ALA A 105 13.40 3.54 -14.09
N MET A 106 14.05 2.88 -13.14
CA MET A 106 14.43 3.49 -11.87
C MET A 106 15.81 4.14 -11.93
N ASP A 107 16.69 3.62 -12.79
CA ASP A 107 18.04 4.15 -13.01
C ASP A 107 18.55 3.74 -14.39
N TYR A 108 19.71 4.31 -14.79
CA TYR A 108 20.40 3.91 -16.01
C TYR A 108 21.92 3.87 -15.83
N LEU A 109 22.59 3.05 -16.63
CA LEU A 109 24.04 2.88 -16.66
C LEU A 109 24.56 2.92 -18.10
N VAL A 110 25.78 3.43 -18.28
CA VAL A 110 26.46 3.43 -19.58
C VAL A 110 27.47 2.28 -19.63
N LYS A 111 27.38 1.39 -20.61
CA LYS A 111 28.27 0.20 -20.75
C LYS A 111 29.75 0.56 -20.67
N GLY A 112 30.17 1.65 -21.32
CA GLY A 112 31.55 2.07 -21.39
C GLY A 112 32.19 2.59 -20.08
N SER A 113 31.37 2.97 -19.10
CA SER A 113 31.80 3.47 -17.79
C SER A 113 31.32 2.63 -16.61
N MET A 114 30.80 1.44 -16.89
CA MET A 114 30.23 0.58 -15.87
C MET A 114 31.31 -0.06 -14.99
N THR A 115 31.24 0.15 -13.69
CA THR A 115 32.11 -0.46 -12.68
C THR A 115 31.25 -1.27 -11.71
N ALA A 116 31.88 -2.14 -10.91
CA ALA A 116 31.19 -2.88 -9.84
C ALA A 116 30.44 -1.95 -8.89
N GLU A 117 31.06 -0.82 -8.52
CA GLU A 117 30.46 0.17 -7.61
C GLU A 117 29.26 0.90 -8.25
N SER A 118 29.38 1.34 -9.52
CA SER A 118 28.28 2.02 -10.20
C SER A 118 27.09 1.08 -10.41
N LEU A 119 27.36 -0.18 -10.70
CA LEU A 119 26.34 -1.23 -10.85
C LEU A 119 25.64 -1.50 -9.52
N GLN A 120 26.37 -1.71 -8.45
CA GLN A 120 25.82 -1.90 -7.11
C GLN A 120 24.95 -0.72 -6.70
N ARG A 121 25.45 0.51 -6.86
CA ARG A 121 24.72 1.72 -6.52
C ARG A 121 23.40 1.84 -7.30
N ALA A 122 23.42 1.59 -8.61
CA ALA A 122 22.22 1.66 -9.44
C ALA A 122 21.17 0.64 -9.01
N ILE A 123 21.58 -0.60 -8.72
CA ILE A 123 20.68 -1.65 -8.22
C ILE A 123 20.10 -1.26 -6.87
N THR A 124 20.94 -0.85 -5.91
CA THR A 124 20.47 -0.45 -4.57
C THR A 124 19.49 0.72 -4.65
N ASN A 125 19.84 1.77 -5.39
CA ASN A 125 18.95 2.92 -5.58
C ASN A 125 17.60 2.52 -6.22
N ALA A 126 17.64 1.62 -7.20
CA ALA A 126 16.43 1.15 -7.87
C ALA A 126 15.52 0.37 -6.91
N LEU A 127 16.08 -0.54 -6.12
CA LEU A 127 15.35 -1.31 -5.10
C LEU A 127 14.78 -0.39 -4.01
N GLU A 128 15.54 0.56 -3.50
CA GLU A 128 15.09 1.54 -2.50
C GLU A 128 13.94 2.40 -3.02
N LYS A 129 14.00 2.85 -4.28
CA LYS A 129 12.90 3.61 -4.91
C LYS A 129 11.62 2.79 -5.00
N VAL A 130 11.71 1.49 -5.30
CA VAL A 130 10.55 0.59 -5.31
C VAL A 130 9.95 0.45 -3.91
N GLU A 131 10.77 0.20 -2.89
CA GLU A 131 10.29 0.07 -1.51
C GLU A 131 9.68 1.37 -0.97
N MET A 132 10.28 2.51 -1.29
CA MET A 132 9.71 3.82 -0.95
C MET A 132 8.33 4.01 -1.61
N ARG A 133 8.18 3.66 -2.90
CA ARG A 133 6.90 3.73 -3.62
C ARG A 133 5.84 2.83 -2.98
N LYS A 134 6.19 1.60 -2.61
CA LYS A 134 5.30 0.67 -1.89
C LYS A 134 4.85 1.25 -0.54
N THR A 135 5.79 1.79 0.20
CA THR A 135 5.50 2.40 1.52
C THR A 135 4.55 3.57 1.39
N LEU A 136 4.80 4.47 0.44
CA LEU A 136 3.91 5.61 0.16
C LEU A 136 2.51 5.15 -0.28
N ALA A 137 2.41 4.11 -1.11
CA ALA A 137 1.12 3.56 -1.54
C ALA A 137 0.33 2.98 -0.35
N ARG A 138 1.00 2.24 0.55
CA ARG A 138 0.38 1.70 1.78
C ARG A 138 -0.10 2.81 2.70
N GLN A 139 0.72 3.84 2.92
CA GLN A 139 0.35 4.99 3.75
C GLN A 139 -0.85 5.74 3.18
N ARG A 140 -0.88 5.97 1.86
CA ARG A 140 -2.03 6.60 1.20
C ARG A 140 -3.31 5.77 1.35
N ALA A 141 -3.24 4.46 1.17
CA ALA A 141 -4.39 3.58 1.36
C ALA A 141 -4.91 3.65 2.81
N SER A 142 -4.03 3.60 3.79
CA SER A 142 -4.39 3.72 5.21
C SER A 142 -5.02 5.07 5.55
N LEU A 143 -4.52 6.18 4.98
CA LEU A 143 -5.11 7.51 5.19
C LEU A 143 -6.51 7.61 4.58
N ILE A 144 -6.73 7.08 3.38
CA ILE A 144 -8.05 7.06 2.72
C ILE A 144 -9.05 6.26 3.56
N ASP A 145 -8.63 5.12 4.10
CA ASP A 145 -9.49 4.30 4.96
C ASP A 145 -9.83 5.02 6.28
N ALA A 146 -8.85 5.64 6.91
CA ALA A 146 -9.08 6.43 8.13
C ALA A 146 -10.04 7.61 7.89
N GLU A 147 -9.90 8.30 6.75
CA GLU A 147 -10.79 9.41 6.40
C GLU A 147 -12.21 8.93 6.10
N ARG A 148 -12.37 7.80 5.40
CA ARG A 148 -13.69 7.18 5.18
C ARG A 148 -14.36 6.80 6.49
N GLN A 149 -13.63 6.21 7.42
CA GLN A 149 -14.15 5.87 8.74
C GLN A 149 -14.58 7.12 9.50
N LYS A 150 -13.77 8.19 9.47
CA LYS A 150 -14.10 9.46 10.11
C LYS A 150 -15.40 10.05 9.57
N VAL A 151 -15.55 10.15 8.26
CA VAL A 151 -16.76 10.67 7.61
C VAL A 151 -17.99 9.81 7.96
N MET A 152 -17.86 8.48 8.00
CA MET A 152 -18.95 7.58 8.39
C MET A 152 -19.39 7.84 9.83
N VAL A 153 -18.44 7.98 10.75
CA VAL A 153 -18.70 8.26 12.17
C VAL A 153 -19.38 9.61 12.35
N GLU A 154 -18.88 10.67 11.69
CA GLU A 154 -19.50 12.01 11.75
C GLU A 154 -20.91 12.03 11.16
N SER A 155 -21.14 11.31 10.06
CA SER A 155 -22.47 11.19 9.46
C SER A 155 -23.45 10.45 10.38
N LEU A 156 -22.99 9.38 11.04
CA LEU A 156 -23.79 8.62 12.00
C LEU A 156 -24.15 9.47 13.21
N ALA A 157 -23.19 10.24 13.77
CA ALA A 157 -23.44 11.15 14.87
C ALA A 157 -24.53 12.18 14.54
N THR A 158 -24.43 12.76 13.35
CA THR A 158 -25.41 13.74 12.86
C THR A 158 -26.79 13.10 12.71
N ALA A 159 -26.87 11.91 12.11
CA ALA A 159 -28.11 11.18 11.96
C ALA A 159 -28.75 10.83 13.33
N CYS A 160 -27.96 10.32 14.27
CA CYS A 160 -28.43 10.01 15.63
C CYS A 160 -28.96 11.27 16.34
N HIS A 161 -28.32 12.42 16.18
CA HIS A 161 -28.80 13.68 16.75
C HIS A 161 -30.16 14.09 16.15
N HIS A 162 -30.27 14.06 14.81
CA HIS A 162 -31.51 14.46 14.12
C HIS A 162 -32.70 13.52 14.41
N ILE A 163 -32.44 12.23 14.65
CA ILE A 163 -33.49 11.26 14.99
C ILE A 163 -33.76 11.27 16.50
N GLY A 164 -32.75 11.45 17.33
CA GLY A 164 -32.89 11.43 18.78
C GLY A 164 -33.74 12.57 19.32
N GLN A 165 -33.61 13.78 18.78
CA GLN A 165 -34.44 14.92 19.22
C GLN A 165 -35.94 14.67 19.06
N PRO A 166 -36.49 14.34 17.88
CA PRO A 166 -37.92 14.07 17.73
C PRO A 166 -38.39 12.84 18.51
N ALA A 167 -37.53 11.79 18.59
CA ALA A 167 -37.84 10.60 19.37
C ALA A 167 -38.05 10.92 20.87
N THR A 168 -37.18 11.73 21.44
CA THR A 168 -37.30 12.19 22.83
C THR A 168 -38.56 13.01 23.04
N VAL A 169 -38.95 13.88 22.10
CA VAL A 169 -40.18 14.63 22.15
C VAL A 169 -41.42 13.72 22.15
N VAL A 170 -41.44 12.74 21.24
CA VAL A 170 -42.53 11.77 21.17
C VAL A 170 -42.65 10.96 22.47
N TYR A 171 -41.49 10.47 22.98
CA TYR A 171 -41.46 9.77 24.27
C TYR A 171 -42.01 10.58 25.41
N THR A 172 -41.61 11.85 25.51
CA THR A 172 -42.09 12.77 26.56
C THR A 172 -43.59 13.03 26.46
N ILE A 173 -44.13 13.22 25.25
CA ILE A 173 -45.58 13.39 25.04
C ILE A 173 -46.34 12.13 25.45
N LEU A 174 -45.89 10.96 25.08
CA LEU A 174 -46.53 9.69 25.48
C LEU A 174 -46.50 9.50 27.00
N GLN A 175 -45.40 9.87 27.69
CA GLN A 175 -45.34 9.87 29.15
C GLN A 175 -46.35 10.81 29.78
N MET A 176 -46.53 12.00 29.21
CA MET A 176 -47.54 12.97 29.70
C MET A 176 -48.95 12.41 29.51
N MET A 177 -49.27 11.80 28.37
CA MET A 177 -50.59 11.20 28.09
C MET A 177 -50.89 10.03 29.00
N MET A 178 -49.94 9.31 29.53
CA MET A 178 -50.12 8.25 30.52
C MET A 178 -50.75 8.74 31.85
N LYS A 179 -50.64 10.03 32.13
CA LYS A 179 -51.25 10.68 33.32
C LYS A 179 -52.72 11.01 33.15
N TRP A 180 -53.29 10.85 31.96
CA TRP A 180 -54.68 11.14 31.66
C TRP A 180 -55.58 9.94 32.08
N ASP A 181 -56.83 10.22 32.39
CA ASP A 181 -57.83 9.19 32.68
C ASP A 181 -58.35 8.64 31.33
N LEU A 182 -57.80 7.50 30.92
CA LEU A 182 -58.07 6.87 29.62
C LEU A 182 -58.80 5.55 29.79
N PRO A 183 -59.71 5.20 28.84
CA PRO A 183 -60.32 3.84 28.79
C PRO A 183 -59.27 2.75 28.74
N PRO A 184 -59.56 1.55 29.34
CA PRO A 184 -58.52 0.48 29.45
C PRO A 184 -57.86 0.07 28.13
N GLY A 185 -58.59 0.00 27.01
CA GLY A 185 -58.04 -0.33 25.70
C GLY A 185 -57.10 0.74 25.14
N GLN A 186 -57.40 2.03 25.37
CA GLN A 186 -56.53 3.14 24.95
C GLN A 186 -55.26 3.21 25.81
N LYS A 187 -55.40 2.91 27.12
CA LYS A 187 -54.27 2.85 28.03
C LYS A 187 -53.24 1.76 27.63
N GLN A 188 -53.73 0.60 27.22
CA GLN A 188 -52.85 -0.46 26.73
C GLN A 188 -52.08 -0.04 25.44
N MET A 189 -52.79 0.53 24.46
CA MET A 189 -52.17 1.04 23.24
C MET A 189 -51.11 2.09 23.54
N LEU A 190 -51.37 2.96 24.50
CA LEU A 190 -50.41 4.00 24.90
C LEU A 190 -49.18 3.40 25.60
N GLN A 191 -49.36 2.34 26.40
CA GLN A 191 -48.24 1.62 27.01
C GLN A 191 -47.35 0.97 25.98
N ASP A 192 -47.95 0.33 24.97
CA ASP A 192 -47.19 -0.32 23.86
C ASP A 192 -46.42 0.72 23.04
N ALA A 193 -47.02 1.88 22.76
CA ALA A 193 -46.38 2.97 22.07
C ALA A 193 -45.22 3.56 22.89
N LEU A 194 -45.40 3.74 24.19
CA LEU A 194 -44.36 4.26 25.12
C LEU A 194 -43.18 3.30 25.18
N ALA A 195 -43.41 1.98 25.31
CA ALA A 195 -42.33 1.00 25.32
C ALA A 195 -41.53 0.99 24.01
N SER A 196 -42.22 1.15 22.86
CA SER A 196 -41.56 1.27 21.55
C SER A 196 -40.71 2.54 21.42
N ALA A 197 -41.23 3.66 21.91
CA ALA A 197 -40.48 4.93 21.91
C ALA A 197 -39.26 4.90 22.84
N GLU A 198 -39.38 4.25 24.00
CA GLU A 198 -38.29 4.04 24.96
C GLU A 198 -37.17 3.21 24.33
N SER A 199 -37.53 2.08 23.70
CA SER A 199 -36.56 1.24 22.98
C SER A 199 -35.82 2.01 21.88
N LEU A 200 -36.54 2.85 21.13
CA LEU A 200 -35.94 3.67 20.07
C LEU A 200 -34.94 4.69 20.65
N VAL A 201 -35.29 5.35 21.73
CA VAL A 201 -34.39 6.32 22.40
C VAL A 201 -33.14 5.61 22.93
N ASP A 202 -33.30 4.45 23.54
CA ASP A 202 -32.18 3.65 24.05
C ASP A 202 -31.24 3.18 22.92
N ASP A 203 -31.78 2.73 21.79
CA ASP A 203 -30.99 2.31 20.65
C ASP A 203 -30.20 3.47 20.04
N ILE A 204 -30.79 4.68 20.00
CA ILE A 204 -30.09 5.89 19.56
C ILE A 204 -28.95 6.24 20.52
N HIS A 205 -29.19 6.18 21.83
CA HIS A 205 -28.13 6.44 22.83
C HIS A 205 -27.01 5.42 22.74
N ARG A 206 -27.30 4.13 22.50
CA ARG A 206 -26.27 3.11 22.27
C ARG A 206 -25.44 3.42 21.04
N LEU A 207 -26.06 3.83 19.92
CA LEU A 207 -25.37 4.23 18.71
C LEU A 207 -24.49 5.49 18.94
N GLN A 208 -24.94 6.44 19.75
CA GLN A 208 -24.16 7.61 20.12
C GLN A 208 -22.92 7.23 20.97
N ALA A 209 -23.09 6.33 21.92
CA ALA A 209 -21.99 5.85 22.77
C ALA A 209 -20.90 5.11 21.97
N ILE A 210 -21.26 4.36 20.95
CA ILE A 210 -20.32 3.72 20.02
C ILE A 210 -19.51 4.80 19.27
N ASN A 211 -20.14 5.93 18.96
CA ASN A 211 -19.53 7.04 18.25
C ASN A 211 -18.56 7.87 19.11
N GLU A 212 -18.74 7.90 20.43
CA GLU A 212 -17.82 8.57 21.38
C GLU A 212 -16.53 7.78 21.61
N TYR A 213 -16.48 6.50 21.21
CA TYR A 213 -15.26 5.72 21.21
C TYR A 213 -14.33 6.22 20.10
N ARG A 214 -13.58 7.29 20.39
CA ARG A 214 -12.52 7.80 19.51
C ARG A 214 -11.49 6.69 19.34
N PRO A 215 -11.24 6.19 18.13
CA PRO A 215 -10.06 5.39 17.90
C PRO A 215 -8.85 6.25 18.26
N VAL A 216 -8.11 5.86 19.28
CA VAL A 216 -6.81 6.46 19.60
C VAL A 216 -5.97 6.34 18.33
N PRO A 217 -5.45 7.44 17.75
CA PRO A 217 -4.63 7.34 16.55
C PRO A 217 -3.42 6.48 16.91
N TYR A 218 -3.27 5.37 16.21
CA TYR A 218 -2.09 4.50 16.26
C TYR A 218 -0.91 5.25 15.59
N LEU A 219 -0.49 6.35 16.21
CA LEU A 219 0.70 7.10 15.89
C LEU A 219 1.67 6.96 17.06
N ALA A 220 2.22 5.75 17.18
CA ALA A 220 3.53 5.57 17.78
C ALA A 220 4.02 4.17 17.38
N SER A 221 4.87 4.10 16.39
CA SER A 221 5.85 3.02 16.35
C SER A 221 6.63 3.10 17.66
N PRO A 222 6.66 2.08 18.50
CA PRO A 222 7.49 2.13 19.68
C PRO A 222 8.95 2.07 19.23
N GLY A 223 9.67 3.19 19.42
CA GLY A 223 11.11 3.14 19.48
C GLY A 223 11.53 2.21 20.63
N PRO A 224 12.74 1.63 20.60
CA PRO A 224 13.20 0.71 21.63
C PRO A 224 13.30 1.43 22.97
N GLY A 225 12.29 1.25 23.87
CA GLY A 225 12.32 1.80 25.22
C GLY A 225 11.01 2.35 25.81
N GLY A 226 9.85 2.15 25.17
CA GLY A 226 8.58 2.68 25.69
C GLY A 226 7.88 1.72 26.67
N ASN A 227 7.73 2.12 27.94
CA ASN A 227 6.99 1.44 29.00
C ASN A 227 5.50 1.32 28.65
N ILE A 228 4.95 0.14 28.90
CA ILE A 228 3.52 -0.15 28.90
C ILE A 228 2.89 0.61 30.08
N VAL A 229 1.95 1.51 29.83
CA VAL A 229 1.13 2.13 30.86
C VAL A 229 -0.01 1.17 31.17
N GLU A 230 -0.06 0.66 32.39
CA GLU A 230 -1.17 -0.12 32.94
C GLU A 230 -2.42 0.76 33.02
N VAL A 231 -3.54 0.23 32.53
CA VAL A 231 -4.87 0.81 32.69
C VAL A 231 -5.39 0.34 34.05
N PRO A 232 -5.76 1.24 35.00
CA PRO A 232 -6.41 0.83 36.24
C PRO A 232 -7.79 0.28 35.92
N ALA A 233 -8.10 -0.89 36.46
CA ALA A 233 -9.44 -1.42 36.53
C ALA A 233 -10.17 -0.74 37.70
N ASP A 234 -11.30 -0.09 37.39
CA ASP A 234 -12.43 0.15 38.30
C ASP A 234 -13.75 0.12 37.48
#